data_91d00c79b3eeb49a7b969c216c25bbfb
#
_entry.id   91d00c79b3eeb49a7b969c216c25bbfb
#
_cell.length_a   1.000
_cell.length_b   1.000
_cell.length_c   1.000
_cell.angle_alpha   90.00
_cell.angle_beta   90.00
_cell.angle_gamma   90.00
#
_symmetry.space_group_name_H-M   'P 1'
#
loop_
_entity.id
_entity.type
_entity.pdbx_description
1 polymer ?
#
loop_
_entity_poly.entity_id
_entity_poly.type
_entity_poly.pdbx_seq_one_letter_code
_entity_poly.pdbx_strand_id
1 'polypeptide(L)'
;AEADAAVIFAGLPESFESEGFDRSHMRLPESQNNLIARVAAVQKNTVVVLHTSGPVECPWADDVSSVLCMYLAGEGLGEATDALLWGDADPCGRLPETWPLRLEDTPCYLDFPGDGVTADYREGVYVGYRWYDARKMPVRWPFGHGLSYTGYVYRGAALDADTLTPGGTVTARVTVKN
;
A
#
# COMPACT_ATOMS: atom_id res chain seq x y z
N ALA A 1 -18.80 -2.98 -23.86
CA ALA A 1 -17.64 -3.77 -23.49
C ALA A 1 -17.97 -5.24 -23.78
N GLU A 2 -17.16 -5.90 -24.61
CA GLU A 2 -17.34 -7.31 -24.99
C GLU A 2 -16.45 -8.24 -24.15
N ALA A 3 -15.54 -7.65 -23.31
CA ALA A 3 -14.63 -8.41 -22.46
C ALA A 3 -15.25 -8.71 -21.09
N ASP A 4 -14.97 -9.90 -20.55
CA ASP A 4 -15.46 -10.36 -19.23
C ASP A 4 -14.77 -9.65 -18.07
N ALA A 5 -13.53 -9.17 -18.28
CA ALA A 5 -12.74 -8.43 -17.32
C ALA A 5 -11.80 -7.45 -18.03
N ALA A 6 -11.29 -6.47 -17.28
CA ALA A 6 -10.22 -5.58 -17.72
C ALA A 6 -9.10 -5.59 -16.69
N VAL A 7 -7.85 -5.73 -17.14
CA VAL A 7 -6.67 -5.58 -16.31
C VAL A 7 -5.89 -4.36 -16.80
N ILE A 8 -5.65 -3.40 -15.91
CA ILE A 8 -4.96 -2.15 -16.23
C ILE A 8 -3.65 -2.12 -15.45
N PHE A 9 -2.54 -2.06 -16.16
CA PHE A 9 -1.23 -1.84 -15.58
C PHE A 9 -0.98 -0.33 -15.49
N ALA A 10 -0.74 0.16 -14.30
CA ALA A 10 -0.47 1.57 -14.02
C ALA A 10 0.75 1.71 -13.12
N GLY A 11 1.47 2.81 -13.26
CA GLY A 11 2.66 3.05 -12.47
C GLY A 11 3.28 4.40 -12.75
N LEU A 12 4.32 4.72 -12.00
CA LEU A 12 5.04 5.97 -12.15
C LEU A 12 6.15 5.84 -13.20
N PRO A 13 6.18 6.71 -14.22
CA PRO A 13 7.29 6.76 -15.15
C PRO A 13 8.53 7.38 -14.46
N GLU A 14 9.71 7.15 -15.03
CA GLU A 14 10.99 7.67 -14.53
C GLU A 14 11.00 9.20 -14.33
N SER A 15 10.23 9.92 -15.14
CA SER A 15 10.06 11.36 -15.01
C SER A 15 9.27 11.80 -13.76
N PHE A 16 8.55 10.89 -13.11
CA PHE A 16 7.82 11.12 -11.87
C PHE A 16 8.54 10.55 -10.65
N GLU A 17 9.30 9.49 -10.85
CA GLU A 17 9.96 8.75 -9.79
C GLU A 17 11.32 8.27 -10.27
N SER A 18 12.39 8.80 -9.71
CA SER A 18 13.76 8.44 -10.04
C SER A 18 14.69 8.72 -8.86
N GLU A 19 15.84 8.08 -8.84
CA GLU A 19 16.90 8.44 -7.93
C GLU A 19 17.41 9.88 -8.24
N GLY A 20 17.66 10.65 -7.19
CA GLY A 20 18.22 11.99 -7.31
C GLY A 20 17.23 13.16 -7.28
N PHE A 21 15.94 12.90 -7.24
CA PHE A 21 14.93 13.93 -6.97
C PHE A 21 13.72 13.35 -6.23
N ASP A 22 13.02 14.23 -5.49
CA ASP A 22 11.82 13.88 -4.74
C ASP A 22 10.56 14.16 -5.54
N ARG A 23 9.54 13.32 -5.35
CA ARG A 23 8.22 13.58 -5.91
C ARG A 23 7.58 14.77 -5.23
N SER A 24 6.99 15.66 -5.99
CA SER A 24 6.25 16.83 -5.51
C SER A 24 4.77 16.53 -5.21
N HIS A 25 4.29 15.34 -5.58
CA HIS A 25 2.91 14.91 -5.36
C HIS A 25 2.81 13.38 -5.38
N MET A 26 1.71 12.83 -4.87
CA MET A 26 1.43 11.39 -4.85
C MET A 26 0.55 10.92 -6.02
N ARG A 27 0.28 11.75 -7.01
CA ARG A 27 -0.65 11.41 -8.11
C ARG A 27 0.04 10.54 -9.16
N LEU A 28 -0.71 9.58 -9.70
CA LEU A 28 -0.39 8.96 -10.98
C LEU A 28 -0.48 10.00 -12.11
N PRO A 29 0.14 9.75 -13.28
CA PRO A 29 -0.13 10.54 -14.48
C PRO A 29 -1.63 10.66 -14.75
N GLU A 30 -2.09 11.86 -15.08
CA GLU A 30 -3.53 12.13 -15.28
C GLU A 30 -4.15 11.22 -16.36
N SER A 31 -3.39 10.92 -17.40
CA SER A 31 -3.80 9.99 -18.45
C SER A 31 -4.13 8.58 -17.93
N GLN A 32 -3.37 8.09 -16.95
CA GLN A 32 -3.60 6.79 -16.33
C GLN A 32 -4.84 6.82 -15.42
N ASN A 33 -5.00 7.86 -14.59
CA ASN A 33 -6.20 8.04 -13.77
C ASN A 33 -7.46 8.12 -14.65
N ASN A 34 -7.40 8.88 -15.74
CA ASN A 34 -8.49 8.99 -16.69
C ASN A 34 -8.80 7.67 -17.41
N LEU A 35 -7.77 6.88 -17.77
CA LEU A 35 -7.96 5.56 -18.36
C LEU A 35 -8.69 4.63 -17.39
N ILE A 36 -8.20 4.54 -16.14
CA ILE A 36 -8.80 3.68 -15.11
C ILE A 36 -10.26 4.06 -14.89
N ALA A 37 -10.55 5.34 -14.66
CA ALA A 37 -11.91 5.82 -14.43
C ALA A 37 -12.85 5.51 -15.60
N ARG A 38 -12.41 5.71 -16.84
CA ARG A 38 -13.23 5.43 -18.04
C ARG A 38 -13.48 3.96 -18.25
N VAL A 39 -12.49 3.10 -17.98
CA VAL A 39 -12.68 1.63 -18.09
C VAL A 39 -13.59 1.13 -16.98
N ALA A 40 -13.36 1.53 -15.72
CA ALA A 40 -14.19 1.13 -14.59
C ALA A 40 -15.66 1.56 -14.73
N ALA A 41 -15.91 2.67 -15.43
CA ALA A 41 -17.29 3.13 -15.71
C ALA A 41 -18.07 2.15 -16.59
N VAL A 42 -17.40 1.41 -17.48
CA VAL A 42 -18.05 0.52 -18.48
C VAL A 42 -17.78 -0.97 -18.23
N GLN A 43 -16.74 -1.33 -17.46
CA GLN A 43 -16.39 -2.68 -17.08
C GLN A 43 -16.22 -2.78 -15.57
N LYS A 44 -17.19 -3.41 -14.90
CA LYS A 44 -17.18 -3.50 -13.44
C LYS A 44 -16.13 -4.47 -12.89
N ASN A 45 -15.81 -5.51 -13.66
CA ASN A 45 -14.73 -6.43 -13.31
C ASN A 45 -13.39 -5.89 -13.82
N THR A 46 -12.97 -4.75 -13.23
CA THR A 46 -11.70 -4.10 -13.56
C THR A 46 -10.70 -4.32 -12.42
N VAL A 47 -9.52 -4.80 -12.76
CA VAL A 47 -8.37 -4.97 -11.87
C VAL A 47 -7.31 -3.95 -12.25
N VAL A 48 -6.75 -3.26 -11.24
CA VAL A 48 -5.61 -2.36 -11.45
C VAL A 48 -4.37 -2.96 -10.83
N VAL A 49 -3.32 -3.14 -11.63
CA VAL A 49 -1.99 -3.58 -11.19
C VAL A 49 -1.09 -2.35 -11.10
N LEU A 50 -0.62 -2.04 -9.90
CA LEU A 50 0.20 -0.86 -9.61
C LEU A 50 1.68 -1.22 -9.52
N HIS A 51 2.50 -0.44 -10.22
CA HIS A 51 3.96 -0.46 -10.17
C HIS A 51 4.47 0.91 -9.73
N THR A 52 4.74 1.06 -8.43
CA THR A 52 5.16 2.32 -7.80
C THR A 52 6.16 2.03 -6.69
N SER A 53 7.07 2.96 -6.36
CA SER A 53 8.00 2.79 -5.24
C SER A 53 7.32 2.92 -3.87
N GLY A 54 6.18 3.59 -3.82
CA GLY A 54 5.44 3.88 -2.59
C GLY A 54 4.02 4.29 -2.87
N PRO A 55 3.30 4.88 -1.90
CA PRO A 55 1.91 5.26 -2.03
C PRO A 55 1.64 6.23 -3.18
N VAL A 56 0.51 6.01 -3.84
CA VAL A 56 -0.07 6.94 -4.82
C VAL A 56 -1.54 7.20 -4.48
N GLU A 57 -2.03 8.36 -4.88
CA GLU A 57 -3.44 8.66 -4.80
C GLU A 57 -4.25 7.78 -5.75
N CYS A 58 -5.25 7.08 -5.21
CA CYS A 58 -6.11 6.16 -5.95
C CYS A 58 -7.57 6.62 -5.89
N PRO A 59 -7.96 7.71 -6.57
CA PRO A 59 -9.32 8.24 -6.49
C PRO A 59 -10.38 7.28 -7.03
N TRP A 60 -9.99 6.35 -7.86
CA TRP A 60 -10.81 5.33 -8.52
C TRP A 60 -10.88 4.00 -7.75
N ALA A 61 -10.22 3.89 -6.58
CA ALA A 61 -10.06 2.60 -5.91
C ALA A 61 -11.38 1.94 -5.50
N ASP A 62 -12.41 2.73 -5.23
CA ASP A 62 -13.75 2.22 -4.87
C ASP A 62 -14.60 1.87 -6.11
N ASP A 63 -14.16 2.21 -7.32
CA ASP A 63 -14.85 1.93 -8.57
C ASP A 63 -14.35 0.68 -9.30
N VAL A 64 -13.24 0.09 -8.85
CA VAL A 64 -12.62 -1.11 -9.43
C VAL A 64 -12.84 -2.33 -8.53
N SER A 65 -12.79 -3.53 -9.12
CA SER A 65 -12.99 -4.78 -8.37
C SER A 65 -11.84 -5.09 -7.43
N SER A 66 -10.60 -4.80 -7.84
CA SER A 66 -9.42 -5.03 -7.02
C SER A 66 -8.22 -4.22 -7.47
N VAL A 67 -7.28 -4.04 -6.54
CA VAL A 67 -5.98 -3.42 -6.77
C VAL A 67 -4.89 -4.38 -6.32
N LEU A 68 -3.97 -4.70 -7.23
CA LEU A 68 -2.78 -5.49 -6.95
C LEU A 68 -1.56 -4.56 -6.96
N CYS A 69 -0.95 -4.35 -5.79
CA CYS A 69 0.25 -3.54 -5.66
C CYS A 69 1.49 -4.43 -5.76
N MET A 70 2.23 -4.28 -6.85
CA MET A 70 3.47 -5.04 -7.12
C MET A 70 4.72 -4.26 -6.73
N TYR A 71 4.60 -2.99 -6.33
CA TYR A 71 5.73 -2.12 -6.04
C TYR A 71 6.77 -2.08 -7.18
N LEU A 72 8.04 -1.96 -6.86
CA LEU A 72 9.16 -2.09 -7.78
C LEU A 72 9.70 -3.52 -7.68
N ALA A 73 9.05 -4.46 -8.34
CA ALA A 73 9.48 -5.83 -8.38
C ALA A 73 10.66 -6.00 -9.36
N GLY A 74 11.45 -7.04 -9.14
CA GLY A 74 12.63 -7.35 -9.94
C GLY A 74 12.31 -8.16 -11.20
N GLU A 75 13.26 -8.98 -11.61
CA GLU A 75 13.27 -9.72 -12.87
C GLU A 75 12.06 -10.65 -13.06
N GLY A 76 11.56 -11.28 -11.99
CA GLY A 76 10.40 -12.19 -12.03
C GLY A 76 9.03 -11.50 -11.97
N LEU A 77 8.94 -10.18 -12.22
CA LEU A 77 7.70 -9.41 -12.08
C LEU A 77 6.54 -9.95 -12.92
N GLY A 78 6.80 -10.27 -14.20
CA GLY A 78 5.78 -10.73 -15.11
C GLY A 78 5.15 -12.04 -14.67
N GLU A 79 5.97 -13.03 -14.35
CA GLU A 79 5.55 -14.36 -13.88
C GLU A 79 4.82 -14.28 -12.54
N ALA A 80 5.32 -13.45 -11.60
CA ALA A 80 4.66 -13.25 -10.32
C ALA A 80 3.29 -12.59 -10.47
N THR A 81 3.18 -11.60 -11.34
CA THR A 81 1.91 -10.92 -11.61
C THR A 81 0.91 -11.87 -12.25
N ASP A 82 1.35 -12.66 -13.23
CA ASP A 82 0.52 -13.67 -13.91
C ASP A 82 -0.03 -14.69 -12.89
N ALA A 83 0.85 -15.29 -12.08
CA ALA A 83 0.47 -16.26 -11.07
C ALA A 83 -0.55 -15.72 -10.06
N LEU A 84 -0.42 -14.44 -9.67
CA LEU A 84 -1.37 -13.79 -8.77
C LEU A 84 -2.70 -13.47 -9.46
N LEU A 85 -2.69 -12.99 -10.69
CA LEU A 85 -3.91 -12.64 -11.42
C LEU A 85 -4.78 -13.86 -11.72
N TRP A 86 -4.17 -15.00 -12.01
CA TRP A 86 -4.89 -16.25 -12.37
C TRP A 86 -5.08 -17.21 -11.20
N GLY A 87 -4.54 -16.87 -10.03
CA GLY A 87 -4.74 -17.66 -8.81
C GLY A 87 -3.82 -18.88 -8.67
N ASP A 88 -2.74 -18.95 -9.44
CA ASP A 88 -1.70 -19.96 -9.30
C ASP A 88 -0.86 -19.74 -8.02
N ALA A 89 -0.87 -18.50 -7.53
CA ALA A 89 -0.31 -18.11 -6.24
C ALA A 89 -1.30 -17.24 -5.44
N ASP A 90 -1.30 -17.41 -4.11
CA ASP A 90 -2.09 -16.58 -3.20
C ASP A 90 -1.31 -15.31 -2.82
N PRO A 91 -1.91 -14.10 -2.89
CA PRO A 91 -1.24 -12.90 -2.43
C PRO A 91 -1.01 -12.96 -0.92
N CYS A 92 0.25 -13.00 -0.52
CA CYS A 92 0.66 -13.09 0.88
C CYS A 92 1.33 -11.82 1.42
N GLY A 93 1.62 -10.86 0.55
CA GLY A 93 2.21 -9.58 0.91
C GLY A 93 1.28 -8.73 1.77
N ARG A 94 1.89 -7.90 2.61
CA ARG A 94 1.20 -6.88 3.41
C ARG A 94 1.88 -5.54 3.17
N LEU A 95 1.10 -4.46 3.14
CA LEU A 95 1.64 -3.12 2.94
C LEU A 95 2.65 -2.80 4.05
N PRO A 96 3.89 -2.42 3.71
CA PRO A 96 4.92 -2.05 4.69
C PRO A 96 4.75 -0.62 5.20
N GLU A 97 3.72 0.07 4.73
CA GLU A 97 3.43 1.46 5.04
C GLU A 97 1.93 1.75 4.95
N THR A 98 1.50 2.82 5.63
CA THR A 98 0.14 3.34 5.47
C THR A 98 0.04 4.12 4.16
N TRP A 99 -1.00 3.89 3.39
CA TRP A 99 -1.33 4.67 2.20
C TRP A 99 -2.30 5.79 2.56
N PRO A 100 -1.85 7.05 2.64
CA PRO A 100 -2.72 8.18 2.91
C PRO A 100 -3.64 8.45 1.72
N LEU A 101 -4.67 9.27 1.92
CA LEU A 101 -5.54 9.69 0.83
C LEU A 101 -4.88 10.72 -0.07
N ARG A 102 -3.99 11.55 0.48
CA ARG A 102 -3.28 12.64 -0.21
C ARG A 102 -1.96 12.96 0.49
N LEU A 103 -1.09 13.67 -0.20
CA LEU A 103 0.23 14.03 0.31
C LEU A 103 0.16 14.87 1.60
N GLU A 104 -0.81 15.78 1.69
CA GLU A 104 -0.99 16.68 2.84
C GLU A 104 -1.31 15.94 4.15
N ASP A 105 -1.72 14.70 4.07
CA ASP A 105 -2.03 13.88 5.24
C ASP A 105 -0.77 13.23 5.84
N THR A 106 0.39 13.31 5.17
CA THR A 106 1.63 12.70 5.65
C THR A 106 2.22 13.46 6.84
N PRO A 107 2.88 12.76 7.79
CA PRO A 107 3.42 13.39 9.01
C PRO A 107 4.50 14.46 8.74
N CYS A 108 5.25 14.30 7.65
CA CYS A 108 6.36 15.17 7.28
C CYS A 108 5.98 16.25 6.24
N TYR A 109 4.71 16.39 5.87
CA TYR A 109 4.28 17.28 4.76
C TYR A 109 4.81 18.72 4.86
N LEU A 110 4.84 19.27 6.08
CA LEU A 110 5.28 20.66 6.31
C LEU A 110 6.80 20.80 6.49
N ASP A 111 7.51 19.70 6.72
CA ASP A 111 8.91 19.70 7.09
C ASP A 111 9.83 19.08 6.03
N PHE A 112 9.30 18.27 5.13
CA PHE A 112 10.06 17.65 4.03
C PHE A 112 10.02 18.51 2.76
N PRO A 113 11.12 18.68 2.05
CA PRO A 113 12.46 18.12 2.28
C PRO A 113 13.35 18.97 3.21
N GLY A 114 12.82 19.99 3.88
CA GLY A 114 13.54 20.96 4.68
C GLY A 114 13.86 22.23 3.89
N ASP A 115 14.75 23.06 4.44
CA ASP A 115 15.13 24.36 3.86
C ASP A 115 16.43 24.32 3.03
N GLY A 116 16.96 23.12 2.78
CA GLY A 116 18.21 22.89 2.07
C GLY A 116 19.46 22.91 2.96
N VAL A 117 19.31 23.28 4.24
CA VAL A 117 20.38 23.29 5.27
C VAL A 117 20.00 22.35 6.40
N THR A 118 18.75 22.41 6.84
CA THR A 118 18.20 21.59 7.93
C THR A 118 16.94 20.87 7.50
N ALA A 119 16.73 19.69 8.08
CA ALA A 119 15.48 18.94 7.98
C ALA A 119 15.01 18.61 9.39
N ASP A 120 13.82 19.13 9.74
CA ASP A 120 13.22 18.92 11.05
C ASP A 120 12.32 17.67 11.03
N TYR A 121 12.53 16.75 11.98
CA TYR A 121 11.69 15.56 12.18
C TYR A 121 10.67 15.83 13.29
N ARG A 122 9.74 16.77 13.03
CA ARG A 122 8.79 17.26 14.05
C ARG A 122 7.73 16.24 14.44
N GLU A 123 7.50 15.24 13.63
CA GLU A 123 6.60 14.13 13.94
C GLU A 123 7.08 13.31 15.14
N GLY A 124 8.38 13.33 15.47
CA GLY A 124 8.97 12.61 16.60
C GLY A 124 8.66 11.11 16.56
N VAL A 125 7.98 10.58 17.59
CA VAL A 125 7.59 9.16 17.67
C VAL A 125 6.40 8.81 16.78
N TYR A 126 5.71 9.81 16.24
CA TYR A 126 4.52 9.62 15.39
C TYR A 126 4.89 9.43 13.91
N VAL A 127 5.88 8.59 13.64
CA VAL A 127 6.30 8.25 12.28
C VAL A 127 5.44 7.12 11.70
N GLY A 128 5.16 7.17 10.40
CA GLY A 128 4.40 6.15 9.68
C GLY A 128 2.98 5.97 10.23
N TYR A 129 2.55 4.71 10.43
CA TYR A 129 1.19 4.38 10.88
C TYR A 129 0.79 5.02 12.22
N ARG A 130 1.77 5.28 13.11
CA ARG A 130 1.51 5.90 14.43
C ARG A 130 0.91 7.29 14.31
N TRP A 131 1.25 8.03 13.26
CA TRP A 131 0.66 9.34 12.97
C TRP A 131 -0.83 9.22 12.70
N TYR A 132 -1.20 8.37 11.75
CA TYR A 132 -2.58 8.20 11.34
C TYR A 132 -3.45 7.64 12.46
N ASP A 133 -2.95 6.64 13.20
CA ASP A 133 -3.63 6.04 14.34
C ASP A 133 -3.85 7.04 15.47
N ALA A 134 -2.81 7.78 15.88
CA ALA A 134 -2.91 8.77 16.95
C ALA A 134 -3.89 9.91 16.62
N ARG A 135 -3.96 10.31 15.36
CA ARG A 135 -4.87 11.36 14.88
C ARG A 135 -6.22 10.84 14.42
N LYS A 136 -6.42 9.53 14.39
CA LYS A 136 -7.64 8.86 13.86
C LYS A 136 -7.98 9.35 12.45
N MET A 137 -6.97 9.50 11.63
CA MET A 137 -7.13 9.99 10.25
C MET A 137 -7.58 8.86 9.34
N PRO A 138 -8.51 9.14 8.40
CA PRO A 138 -8.84 8.19 7.36
C PRO A 138 -7.64 7.97 6.43
N VAL A 139 -7.45 6.72 6.01
CA VAL A 139 -6.39 6.34 5.07
C VAL A 139 -6.98 5.47 3.98
N ARG A 140 -6.30 5.37 2.84
CA ARG A 140 -6.75 4.47 1.77
C ARG A 140 -6.58 3.01 2.22
N TRP A 141 -5.40 2.66 2.71
CA TRP A 141 -5.10 1.35 3.29
C TRP A 141 -4.11 1.52 4.46
N PRO A 142 -4.36 0.89 5.59
CA PRO A 142 -3.45 1.00 6.74
C PRO A 142 -2.18 0.14 6.55
N PHE A 143 -1.15 0.45 7.30
CA PHE A 143 0.02 -0.41 7.46
C PHE A 143 -0.41 -1.85 7.78
N GLY A 144 0.21 -2.82 7.13
CA GLY A 144 -0.12 -4.23 7.31
C GLY A 144 -1.36 -4.70 6.54
N HIS A 145 -2.03 -3.82 5.78
CA HIS A 145 -3.16 -4.21 4.93
C HIS A 145 -2.73 -5.20 3.86
N GLY A 146 -3.59 -6.17 3.61
CA GLY A 146 -3.45 -7.11 2.51
C GLY A 146 -4.55 -8.15 2.59
N LEU A 147 -5.02 -8.57 1.43
CA LEU A 147 -6.04 -9.60 1.27
C LEU A 147 -5.39 -10.90 0.81
N SER A 148 -6.12 -11.98 0.91
CA SER A 148 -5.77 -13.31 0.44
C SER A 148 -6.98 -13.89 -0.30
N TYR A 149 -6.76 -14.89 -1.13
CA TYR A 149 -7.86 -15.65 -1.76
C TYR A 149 -8.52 -16.62 -0.77
N THR A 150 -7.92 -16.81 0.41
CA THR A 150 -8.46 -17.61 1.50
C THR A 150 -8.76 -16.75 2.72
N GLY A 151 -9.52 -17.30 3.68
CA GLY A 151 -9.86 -16.61 4.93
C GLY A 151 -9.03 -17.13 6.10
N TYR A 152 -8.66 -16.23 7.01
CA TYR A 152 -7.92 -16.56 8.22
C TYR A 152 -8.72 -16.20 9.47
N VAL A 153 -8.72 -17.09 10.45
CA VAL A 153 -9.32 -16.85 11.76
C VAL A 153 -8.24 -16.93 12.84
N TYR A 154 -8.08 -15.84 13.58
CA TYR A 154 -7.14 -15.75 14.70
C TYR A 154 -7.85 -15.99 16.02
N ARG A 155 -7.28 -16.85 16.88
CA ARG A 155 -7.88 -17.22 18.17
C ARG A 155 -6.79 -17.37 19.23
N GLY A 156 -7.18 -17.17 20.49
CA GLY A 156 -6.39 -17.56 21.66
C GLY A 156 -5.05 -16.83 21.78
N ALA A 157 -5.01 -15.53 21.47
CA ALA A 157 -3.80 -14.75 21.72
C ALA A 157 -3.49 -14.74 23.23
N ALA A 158 -2.29 -15.19 23.60
CA ALA A 158 -1.82 -15.23 24.98
C ALA A 158 -0.32 -14.98 25.07
N LEU A 159 0.10 -14.34 26.16
CA LEU A 159 1.49 -14.22 26.56
C LEU A 159 1.78 -15.17 27.73
N ASP A 160 2.99 -15.70 27.83
CA ASP A 160 3.42 -16.53 28.95
C ASP A 160 3.92 -15.72 30.16
N ALA A 161 4.12 -14.40 29.98
CA ALA A 161 4.45 -13.47 31.07
C ALA A 161 3.93 -12.06 30.76
N ASP A 162 3.61 -11.31 31.80
CA ASP A 162 3.11 -9.93 31.71
C ASP A 162 4.26 -8.90 31.70
N THR A 163 5.46 -9.34 32.03
CA THR A 163 6.62 -8.45 32.19
C THR A 163 7.81 -9.02 31.46
N LEU A 164 8.47 -8.19 30.66
CA LEU A 164 9.75 -8.47 30.04
C LEU A 164 10.87 -7.81 30.82
N THR A 165 11.76 -8.61 31.41
CA THR A 165 12.98 -8.11 32.07
C THR A 165 14.12 -7.94 31.06
N PRO A 166 15.11 -7.05 31.32
CA PRO A 166 16.29 -6.96 30.46
C PRO A 166 16.98 -8.32 30.28
N GLY A 167 17.18 -8.73 29.02
CA GLY A 167 17.74 -10.04 28.69
C GLY A 167 16.76 -11.23 28.81
N GLY A 168 15.52 -11.00 29.24
CA GLY A 168 14.49 -12.01 29.32
C GLY A 168 13.78 -12.26 28.00
N THR A 169 12.87 -13.24 27.99
CA THR A 169 12.04 -13.59 26.84
C THR A 169 10.59 -13.71 27.27
N VAL A 170 9.68 -13.22 26.45
CA VAL A 170 8.24 -13.44 26.56
C VAL A 170 7.76 -14.12 25.29
N THR A 171 7.00 -15.20 25.44
CA THR A 171 6.46 -15.96 24.31
C THR A 171 5.00 -15.57 24.06
N ALA A 172 4.73 -15.10 22.86
CA ALA A 172 3.35 -14.89 22.36
C ALA A 172 2.89 -16.14 21.61
N ARG A 173 1.70 -16.63 21.93
CA ARG A 173 1.05 -17.75 21.23
C ARG A 173 -0.27 -17.29 20.64
N VAL A 174 -0.51 -17.65 19.40
CA VAL A 174 -1.77 -17.40 18.70
C VAL A 174 -2.10 -18.61 17.83
N THR A 175 -3.38 -18.99 17.80
CA THR A 175 -3.86 -20.01 16.86
C THR A 175 -4.40 -19.33 15.62
N VAL A 176 -3.86 -19.72 14.46
CA VAL A 176 -4.33 -19.27 13.15
C VAL A 176 -4.94 -20.46 12.43
N LYS A 177 -6.18 -20.30 11.97
CA LYS A 177 -6.87 -21.28 11.11
C LYS A 177 -7.09 -20.64 9.75
N ASN A 178 -6.64 -21.31 8.72
CA ASN A 178 -6.96 -21.04 7.33
C ASN A 178 -8.17 -21.89 6.90
#